data_b81b063de1f3bbae2395d83842de11c8
#
_entry.id   b81b063de1f3bbae2395d83842de11c8
#
_cell.length_a   1.000
_cell.length_b   1.000
_cell.length_c   1.000
_cell.angle_alpha   90.00
_cell.angle_beta   90.00
_cell.angle_gamma   90.00
#
_symmetry.space_group_name_H-M   'P 1'
#
loop_
_entity.id
_entity.type
_entity.pdbx_description
1 polymer ?
#
loop_
_entity_poly.entity_id
_entity_poly.type
_entity_poly.pdbx_seq_one_letter_code
_entity_poly.pdbx_strand_id
1 'polypeptide(L)'
;MNTFLRAALIALLLCGQAFAQGATNYPNKPIRIIVPFPPGGPSDVQARLIGQKMSETWGQQVIIDNRPGANTIIGAEAVAKAAPDGYTLLVAIDSTLVMNQALYSKLPYDPIRDFAPITTTALSHIILVTDAATGPKTVQELLQMAKASPGKVNFGSGTITTQLGGELLKRAAGVDMTYVPYKGSPGTVQGLLSGDVNFILDGVTSSGPHIKSGKFRVLATAGTRTITALPDLPKVSDLPGMAGFDVTVWLGMVAPAGTPPDIIAKLNTEIVRILGLPDVKEKFVAAGLDPIFSTPADFSAYIRKESERWGKVIKETGIRLD
;
A
#
# COMPACT_ATOMS: atom_id res chain seq x y z
N MET A 1 -62.60 7.36 4.00
CA MET A 1 -61.17 7.13 3.86
C MET A 1 -60.61 7.06 5.28
N ASN A 2 -60.35 5.82 5.75
CA ASN A 2 -60.17 5.46 7.14
C ASN A 2 -58.97 6.13 7.79
N THR A 3 -59.09 6.54 9.04
CA THR A 3 -58.04 7.15 9.90
C THR A 3 -56.76 6.32 9.92
N PHE A 4 -56.89 5.00 9.84
CA PHE A 4 -55.75 4.05 9.71
C PHE A 4 -54.92 4.21 8.41
N LEU A 5 -55.58 4.51 7.28
CA LEU A 5 -54.90 4.71 6.01
C LEU A 5 -54.09 6.02 6.00
N ARG A 6 -54.58 7.05 6.68
CA ARG A 6 -53.89 8.35 6.83
C ARG A 6 -52.68 8.21 7.78
N ALA A 7 -52.80 7.46 8.86
CA ALA A 7 -51.70 7.19 9.78
C ALA A 7 -50.57 6.38 9.12
N ALA A 8 -50.91 5.39 8.27
CA ALA A 8 -49.94 4.57 7.55
C ALA A 8 -49.19 5.40 6.46
N LEU A 9 -49.93 6.35 5.78
CA LEU A 9 -49.29 7.21 4.80
C LEU A 9 -48.33 8.24 5.42
N ILE A 10 -48.63 8.74 6.62
CA ILE A 10 -47.79 9.68 7.37
C ILE A 10 -46.55 8.94 7.92
N ALA A 11 -46.69 7.67 8.40
CA ALA A 11 -45.57 6.87 8.83
C ALA A 11 -44.59 6.51 7.67
N LEU A 12 -45.10 6.24 6.45
CA LEU A 12 -44.27 6.03 5.26
C LEU A 12 -43.52 7.29 4.82
N LEU A 13 -44.13 8.47 4.96
CA LEU A 13 -43.47 9.74 4.63
C LEU A 13 -42.38 10.13 5.65
N LEU A 14 -42.50 9.75 6.89
CA LEU A 14 -41.50 10.01 7.93
C LEU A 14 -40.28 9.05 7.83
N CYS A 15 -40.46 7.83 7.35
CA CYS A 15 -39.33 6.91 7.09
C CYS A 15 -38.49 7.32 5.88
N GLY A 16 -39.03 8.06 4.90
CA GLY A 16 -38.30 8.52 3.71
C GLY A 16 -37.32 9.66 3.96
N GLN A 17 -37.41 10.37 5.08
CA GLN A 17 -36.53 11.52 5.38
C GLN A 17 -35.24 11.16 6.12
N ALA A 18 -35.11 9.94 6.67
CA ALA A 18 -33.94 9.52 7.42
C ALA A 18 -32.71 9.23 6.54
N PHE A 19 -32.88 9.02 5.25
CA PHE A 19 -31.78 8.72 4.32
C PHE A 19 -31.18 9.92 3.61
N ALA A 20 -31.77 11.11 3.69
CA ALA A 20 -31.34 12.30 2.96
C ALA A 20 -30.38 13.23 3.74
N GLN A 21 -30.05 12.91 5.00
CA GLN A 21 -29.20 13.76 5.85
C GLN A 21 -27.71 13.37 5.85
N GLY A 22 -27.30 12.38 5.06
CA GLY A 22 -25.97 11.75 5.16
C GLY A 22 -24.77 12.68 4.87
N ALA A 23 -24.75 13.40 3.74
CA ALA A 23 -23.54 14.10 3.29
C ALA A 23 -23.47 15.58 3.68
N THR A 24 -24.59 16.24 3.97
CA THR A 24 -24.60 17.69 4.27
C THR A 24 -23.87 18.01 5.58
N ASN A 25 -23.79 17.08 6.52
CA ASN A 25 -23.18 17.26 7.84
C ASN A 25 -21.95 16.36 8.10
N TYR A 26 -21.44 15.67 7.06
CA TYR A 26 -20.24 14.85 7.15
C TYR A 26 -19.00 15.68 6.80
N PRO A 27 -17.87 15.55 7.52
CA PRO A 27 -17.73 14.91 8.82
C PRO A 27 -18.14 15.85 9.97
N ASN A 28 -18.76 15.30 11.02
CA ASN A 28 -19.13 16.01 12.25
C ASN A 28 -18.52 15.40 13.53
N LYS A 29 -17.67 14.38 13.37
CA LYS A 29 -16.90 13.71 14.42
C LYS A 29 -15.52 13.29 13.87
N PRO A 30 -14.56 12.88 14.71
CA PRO A 30 -13.26 12.45 14.26
C PRO A 30 -13.32 11.28 13.26
N ILE A 31 -12.47 11.33 12.22
CA ILE A 31 -12.27 10.25 11.27
C ILE A 31 -11.04 9.43 11.71
N ARG A 32 -11.14 8.12 11.64
CA ARG A 32 -10.02 7.21 11.91
C ARG A 32 -9.53 6.59 10.62
N ILE A 33 -8.22 6.71 10.37
CA ILE A 33 -7.54 6.04 9.27
C ILE A 33 -6.71 4.89 9.85
N ILE A 34 -7.11 3.66 9.55
CA ILE A 34 -6.35 2.46 9.90
C ILE A 34 -5.20 2.30 8.93
N VAL A 35 -3.99 2.16 9.46
CA VAL A 35 -2.77 1.86 8.72
C VAL A 35 -2.29 0.47 9.13
N PRO A 36 -2.33 -0.55 8.24
CA PRO A 36 -2.04 -1.94 8.61
C PRO A 36 -0.53 -2.25 8.67
N PHE A 37 0.28 -1.24 9.02
CA PHE A 37 1.73 -1.31 9.12
C PHE A 37 2.24 -0.56 10.35
N PRO A 38 3.48 -0.87 10.82
CA PRO A 38 4.16 -0.05 11.81
C PRO A 38 4.36 1.39 11.33
N PRO A 39 4.49 2.36 12.25
CA PRO A 39 4.81 3.75 11.91
C PRO A 39 6.12 3.89 11.12
N GLY A 40 6.21 4.91 10.27
CA GLY A 40 7.43 5.32 9.55
C GLY A 40 7.61 4.71 8.16
N GLY A 41 6.74 3.79 7.73
CA GLY A 41 6.71 3.29 6.35
C GLY A 41 5.85 4.14 5.40
N PRO A 42 5.83 3.81 4.10
CA PRO A 42 5.09 4.57 3.07
C PRO A 42 3.62 4.80 3.40
N SER A 43 2.93 3.77 3.89
CA SER A 43 1.51 3.82 4.26
C SER A 43 1.24 4.79 5.43
N ASP A 44 2.13 4.84 6.42
CA ASP A 44 2.01 5.73 7.58
C ASP A 44 2.29 7.18 7.19
N VAL A 45 3.35 7.42 6.43
CA VAL A 45 3.75 8.77 5.98
C VAL A 45 2.64 9.43 5.17
N GLN A 46 2.10 8.73 4.17
CA GLN A 46 0.99 9.28 3.38
C GLN A 46 -0.28 9.52 4.21
N ALA A 47 -0.63 8.57 5.11
CA ALA A 47 -1.81 8.69 5.96
C ALA A 47 -1.75 9.95 6.83
N ARG A 48 -0.58 10.23 7.41
CA ARG A 48 -0.35 11.44 8.23
C ARG A 48 -0.44 12.71 7.41
N LEU A 49 0.14 12.75 6.21
CA LEU A 49 0.09 13.92 5.32
C LEU A 49 -1.35 14.20 4.86
N ILE A 50 -2.06 13.18 4.40
CA ILE A 50 -3.46 13.30 3.97
C ILE A 50 -4.35 13.66 5.17
N GLY A 51 -4.21 12.95 6.30
CA GLY A 51 -5.02 13.15 7.49
C GLY A 51 -4.85 14.54 8.11
N GLN A 52 -3.62 15.08 8.10
CA GLN A 52 -3.36 16.46 8.53
C GLN A 52 -4.16 17.44 7.67
N LYS A 53 -4.07 17.34 6.34
CA LYS A 53 -4.77 18.24 5.42
C LYS A 53 -6.29 18.10 5.49
N MET A 54 -6.80 16.88 5.66
CA MET A 54 -8.24 16.66 5.91
C MET A 54 -8.69 17.36 7.20
N SER A 55 -7.88 17.28 8.27
CA SER A 55 -8.18 17.95 9.55
C SER A 55 -8.20 19.47 9.39
N GLU A 56 -7.24 20.01 8.66
CA GLU A 56 -7.17 21.46 8.36
C GLU A 56 -8.39 21.95 7.58
N THR A 57 -8.85 21.17 6.59
CA THR A 57 -9.97 21.54 5.72
C THR A 57 -11.32 21.39 6.40
N TRP A 58 -11.53 20.30 7.12
CA TRP A 58 -12.84 19.93 7.64
C TRP A 58 -13.06 20.33 9.11
N GLY A 59 -12.01 20.80 9.79
CA GLY A 59 -12.09 21.16 11.22
C GLY A 59 -12.39 19.97 12.13
N GLN A 60 -12.29 18.74 11.61
CA GLN A 60 -12.46 17.50 12.38
C GLN A 60 -11.14 16.78 12.49
N GLN A 61 -10.87 16.21 13.66
CA GLN A 61 -9.63 15.46 13.88
C GLN A 61 -9.58 14.21 13.00
N VAL A 62 -8.43 13.96 12.35
CA VAL A 62 -8.13 12.70 11.68
C VAL A 62 -7.08 11.94 12.49
N ILE A 63 -7.47 10.76 12.98
CA ILE A 63 -6.65 9.91 13.87
C ILE A 63 -6.02 8.82 13.01
N ILE A 64 -4.69 8.72 13.04
CA ILE A 64 -3.96 7.63 12.40
C ILE A 64 -3.75 6.51 13.41
N ASP A 65 -4.32 5.33 13.12
CA ASP A 65 -4.32 4.15 13.97
C ASP A 65 -3.53 3.03 13.29
N ASN A 66 -2.27 2.81 13.73
CA ASN A 66 -1.41 1.77 13.18
C ASN A 66 -1.80 0.41 13.76
N ARG A 67 -2.30 -0.51 12.91
CA ARG A 67 -2.68 -1.89 13.25
C ARG A 67 -1.94 -2.91 12.39
N PRO A 68 -0.66 -3.14 12.65
CA PRO A 68 0.14 -4.10 11.91
C PRO A 68 -0.21 -5.53 12.26
N GLY A 69 0.12 -6.46 11.36
CA GLY A 69 0.11 -7.90 11.63
C GLY A 69 -0.58 -8.72 10.55
N ALA A 70 -0.19 -10.00 10.47
CA ALA A 70 -0.70 -11.01 9.54
C ALA A 70 -0.78 -10.47 8.09
N ASN A 71 0.31 -9.88 7.60
CA ASN A 71 0.39 -9.31 6.25
C ASN A 71 -0.81 -8.39 5.92
N THR A 72 -1.06 -7.39 6.77
CA THR A 72 -2.16 -6.41 6.71
C THR A 72 -3.55 -6.89 7.11
N ILE A 73 -3.75 -8.19 7.31
CA ILE A 73 -5.07 -8.79 7.57
C ILE A 73 -5.74 -8.19 8.80
N ILE A 74 -4.99 -7.96 9.90
CA ILE A 74 -5.56 -7.43 11.16
C ILE A 74 -6.18 -6.04 10.93
N GLY A 75 -5.48 -5.15 10.26
CA GLY A 75 -5.99 -3.80 9.96
C GLY A 75 -7.15 -3.82 8.96
N ALA A 76 -7.06 -4.65 7.93
CA ALA A 76 -8.10 -4.80 6.91
C ALA A 76 -9.40 -5.36 7.48
N GLU A 77 -9.33 -6.42 8.29
CA GLU A 77 -10.49 -7.02 8.96
C GLU A 77 -11.18 -6.02 9.90
N ALA A 78 -10.40 -5.21 10.63
CA ALA A 78 -10.97 -4.20 11.51
C ALA A 78 -11.81 -3.16 10.75
N VAL A 79 -11.41 -2.81 9.51
CA VAL A 79 -12.17 -1.88 8.68
C VAL A 79 -13.34 -2.59 7.98
N ALA A 80 -13.14 -3.80 7.48
CA ALA A 80 -14.21 -4.59 6.85
C ALA A 80 -15.43 -4.78 7.77
N LYS A 81 -15.18 -4.85 9.10
CA LYS A 81 -16.21 -5.01 10.14
C LYS A 81 -16.68 -3.69 10.76
N ALA A 82 -16.14 -2.56 10.36
CA ALA A 82 -16.53 -1.26 10.91
C ALA A 82 -17.88 -0.78 10.32
N ALA A 83 -18.50 0.17 11.02
CA ALA A 83 -19.72 0.80 10.51
C ALA A 83 -19.47 1.50 9.16
N PRO A 84 -20.37 1.35 8.17
CA PRO A 84 -20.22 1.95 6.86
C PRO A 84 -20.70 3.42 6.85
N ASP A 85 -20.16 4.24 7.74
CA ASP A 85 -20.54 5.62 7.96
C ASP A 85 -19.46 6.63 7.50
N GLY A 86 -18.36 6.15 6.90
CA GLY A 86 -17.27 6.96 6.40
C GLY A 86 -16.26 7.43 7.45
N TYR A 87 -16.45 7.10 8.75
CA TYR A 87 -15.55 7.54 9.82
C TYR A 87 -14.43 6.56 10.16
N THR A 88 -14.42 5.38 9.52
CA THR A 88 -13.30 4.44 9.60
C THR A 88 -12.83 4.12 8.19
N LEU A 89 -11.60 4.48 7.87
CA LEU A 89 -10.99 4.29 6.56
C LEU A 89 -9.78 3.37 6.67
N LEU A 90 -9.39 2.73 5.59
CA LEU A 90 -8.18 1.91 5.49
C LEU A 90 -7.23 2.52 4.47
N VAL A 91 -5.98 2.71 4.85
CA VAL A 91 -4.89 2.75 3.85
C VAL A 91 -4.60 1.32 3.44
N ALA A 92 -4.85 1.00 2.20
CA ALA A 92 -4.62 -0.33 1.64
C ALA A 92 -3.49 -0.29 0.61
N ILE A 93 -2.80 -1.41 0.47
CA ILE A 93 -1.82 -1.66 -0.59
C ILE A 93 -2.27 -2.84 -1.44
N ASP A 94 -1.53 -3.11 -2.50
CA ASP A 94 -1.73 -4.26 -3.39
C ASP A 94 -1.88 -5.60 -2.65
N SER A 95 -1.03 -5.89 -1.64
CA SER A 95 -1.16 -7.14 -0.88
C SER A 95 -2.51 -7.24 -0.16
N THR A 96 -3.00 -6.14 0.41
CA THR A 96 -4.26 -6.11 1.16
C THR A 96 -5.48 -6.41 0.28
N LEU A 97 -5.55 -5.77 -0.90
CA LEU A 97 -6.74 -5.81 -1.76
C LEU A 97 -6.63 -6.80 -2.92
N VAL A 98 -5.42 -7.34 -3.18
CA VAL A 98 -5.16 -8.13 -4.38
C VAL A 98 -4.51 -9.47 -4.06
N MET A 99 -3.40 -9.50 -3.30
CA MET A 99 -2.59 -10.71 -3.17
C MET A 99 -3.09 -11.66 -2.10
N ASN A 100 -3.57 -11.14 -0.95
CA ASN A 100 -3.93 -11.96 0.20
C ASN A 100 -4.99 -13.03 -0.13
N GLN A 101 -5.95 -12.73 -1.01
CA GLN A 101 -6.94 -13.72 -1.45
C GLN A 101 -6.35 -14.93 -2.20
N ALA A 102 -5.16 -14.78 -2.81
CA ALA A 102 -4.48 -15.87 -3.49
C ALA A 102 -3.43 -16.57 -2.60
N LEU A 103 -2.98 -15.92 -1.52
CA LEU A 103 -1.93 -16.40 -0.63
C LEU A 103 -2.46 -17.21 0.56
N TYR A 104 -3.67 -16.89 1.04
CA TYR A 104 -4.29 -17.52 2.20
C TYR A 104 -5.49 -18.37 1.79
N SER A 105 -5.60 -19.57 2.34
CA SER A 105 -6.78 -20.44 2.14
C SER A 105 -8.02 -19.91 2.86
N LYS A 106 -7.82 -19.16 3.97
CA LYS A 106 -8.88 -18.53 4.76
C LYS A 106 -8.53 -17.06 5.01
N LEU A 107 -9.22 -16.16 4.34
CA LEU A 107 -9.11 -14.73 4.56
C LEU A 107 -10.36 -14.23 5.29
N PRO A 108 -10.23 -13.47 6.42
CA PRO A 108 -11.37 -13.02 7.21
C PRO A 108 -12.15 -11.85 6.60
N TYR A 109 -11.78 -11.42 5.40
CA TYR A 109 -12.47 -10.42 4.59
C TYR A 109 -12.41 -10.78 3.10
N ASP A 110 -13.33 -10.24 2.33
CA ASP A 110 -13.32 -10.29 0.87
C ASP A 110 -12.89 -8.93 0.32
N PRO A 111 -11.75 -8.84 -0.39
CA PRO A 111 -11.21 -7.55 -0.83
C PRO A 111 -12.08 -6.81 -1.85
N ILE A 112 -12.99 -7.50 -2.53
CA ILE A 112 -13.89 -6.90 -3.52
C ILE A 112 -15.26 -6.55 -2.90
N ARG A 113 -15.77 -7.41 -2.01
CA ARG A 113 -17.12 -7.29 -1.43
C ARG A 113 -17.16 -6.41 -0.19
N ASP A 114 -16.12 -6.45 0.66
CA ASP A 114 -16.18 -5.88 2.00
C ASP A 114 -15.63 -4.44 2.07
N PHE A 115 -15.17 -3.88 0.92
CA PHE A 115 -14.67 -2.51 0.85
C PHE A 115 -15.33 -1.69 -0.28
N ALA A 116 -15.48 -0.39 -0.01
CA ALA A 116 -15.82 0.63 -0.99
C ALA A 116 -14.55 1.43 -1.37
N PRO A 117 -13.99 1.28 -2.57
CA PRO A 117 -12.84 2.04 -3.03
C PRO A 117 -13.12 3.55 -3.03
N ILE A 118 -12.17 4.36 -2.54
CA ILE A 118 -12.23 5.82 -2.55
C ILE A 118 -11.34 6.36 -3.66
N THR A 119 -10.04 6.11 -3.60
CA THR A 119 -9.06 6.53 -4.61
C THR A 119 -7.73 5.80 -4.41
N THR A 120 -6.93 5.66 -5.48
CA THR A 120 -5.49 5.44 -5.35
C THR A 120 -4.86 6.68 -4.72
N THR A 121 -3.70 6.55 -4.05
CA THR A 121 -3.07 7.70 -3.38
C THR A 121 -1.61 7.88 -3.74
N ALA A 122 -0.86 6.80 -3.91
CA ALA A 122 0.55 6.86 -4.28
C ALA A 122 1.03 5.60 -4.98
N LEU A 123 2.13 5.75 -5.74
CA LEU A 123 3.06 4.68 -6.05
C LEU A 123 4.23 4.77 -5.07
N SER A 124 4.58 3.66 -4.45
CA SER A 124 5.79 3.50 -3.66
C SER A 124 6.78 2.70 -4.49
N HIS A 125 7.85 3.36 -4.88
CA HIS A 125 8.88 2.73 -5.70
C HIS A 125 9.75 1.83 -4.85
N ILE A 126 9.92 0.60 -5.29
CA ILE A 126 10.79 -0.39 -4.66
C ILE A 126 12.17 -0.32 -5.28
N ILE A 127 13.17 -0.31 -4.41
CA ILE A 127 14.60 -0.26 -4.76
C ILE A 127 15.34 -1.46 -4.16
N LEU A 128 16.38 -1.91 -4.84
CA LEU A 128 17.35 -2.86 -4.30
C LEU A 128 18.43 -2.06 -3.57
N VAL A 129 18.62 -2.34 -2.31
CA VAL A 129 19.51 -1.59 -1.42
C VAL A 129 20.47 -2.54 -0.71
N THR A 130 21.73 -2.12 -0.61
CA THR A 130 22.80 -2.82 0.11
C THR A 130 23.47 -1.88 1.11
N ASP A 131 24.25 -2.45 2.03
CA ASP A 131 25.19 -1.67 2.83
C ASP A 131 26.23 -1.00 1.92
N ALA A 132 26.49 0.29 2.12
CA ALA A 132 27.36 1.05 1.21
C ALA A 132 28.86 0.72 1.35
N ALA A 133 29.27 0.24 2.54
CA ALA A 133 30.67 -0.06 2.83
C ALA A 133 31.05 -1.47 2.42
N THR A 134 30.20 -2.44 2.71
CA THR A 134 30.52 -3.88 2.61
C THR A 134 29.74 -4.61 1.52
N GLY A 135 28.62 -4.04 1.06
CA GLY A 135 27.73 -4.68 0.10
C GLY A 135 28.19 -4.55 -1.35
N PRO A 136 27.60 -5.37 -2.26
CA PRO A 136 27.85 -5.26 -3.69
C PRO A 136 27.51 -3.87 -4.22
N LYS A 137 28.21 -3.45 -5.28
CA LYS A 137 28.07 -2.11 -5.87
C LYS A 137 27.06 -2.05 -7.02
N THR A 138 26.74 -3.20 -7.59
CA THR A 138 25.82 -3.35 -8.72
C THR A 138 24.93 -4.56 -8.53
N VAL A 139 23.81 -4.63 -9.26
CA VAL A 139 22.97 -5.84 -9.29
C VAL A 139 23.74 -7.03 -9.86
N GLN A 140 24.60 -6.79 -10.86
CA GLN A 140 25.44 -7.85 -11.43
C GLN A 140 26.39 -8.45 -10.40
N GLU A 141 27.06 -7.64 -9.57
CA GLU A 141 27.93 -8.12 -8.48
C GLU A 141 27.10 -8.91 -7.44
N LEU A 142 25.90 -8.44 -7.07
CA LEU A 142 24.98 -9.15 -6.18
C LEU A 142 24.65 -10.56 -6.74
N LEU A 143 24.27 -10.63 -8.01
CA LEU A 143 23.92 -11.88 -8.65
C LEU A 143 25.12 -12.83 -8.81
N GLN A 144 26.32 -12.27 -9.08
CA GLN A 144 27.57 -13.06 -9.11
C GLN A 144 27.89 -13.63 -7.72
N MET A 145 27.73 -12.85 -6.66
CA MET A 145 27.89 -13.30 -5.27
C MET A 145 26.94 -14.46 -4.94
N ALA A 146 25.66 -14.34 -5.35
CA ALA A 146 24.66 -15.38 -5.16
C ALA A 146 24.98 -16.67 -5.95
N LYS A 147 25.52 -16.55 -7.18
CA LYS A 147 25.96 -17.69 -7.97
C LYS A 147 27.17 -18.39 -7.38
N ALA A 148 28.12 -17.62 -6.84
CA ALA A 148 29.34 -18.17 -6.20
C ALA A 148 29.05 -18.86 -4.86
N SER A 149 27.97 -18.49 -4.17
CA SER A 149 27.64 -19.00 -2.84
C SER A 149 26.13 -19.25 -2.70
N PRO A 150 25.60 -20.33 -3.33
CA PRO A 150 24.17 -20.63 -3.31
C PRO A 150 23.62 -20.73 -1.89
N GLY A 151 22.47 -20.10 -1.63
CA GLY A 151 21.80 -20.07 -0.34
C GLY A 151 22.47 -19.22 0.75
N LYS A 152 23.62 -18.58 0.48
CA LYS A 152 24.35 -17.75 1.46
C LYS A 152 24.06 -16.27 1.38
N VAL A 153 23.46 -15.82 0.29
CA VAL A 153 23.02 -14.42 0.15
C VAL A 153 21.62 -14.29 0.72
N ASN A 154 21.49 -13.51 1.78
CA ASN A 154 20.24 -13.24 2.46
C ASN A 154 19.59 -11.98 1.92
N PHE A 155 18.29 -12.02 1.62
CA PHE A 155 17.53 -10.80 1.33
C PHE A 155 16.38 -10.58 2.30
N GLY A 156 16.18 -9.33 2.68
CA GLY A 156 15.11 -8.92 3.58
C GLY A 156 13.96 -8.26 2.85
N SER A 157 12.74 -8.50 3.30
CA SER A 157 11.59 -7.72 2.90
C SER A 157 10.57 -7.58 4.02
N GLY A 158 9.80 -6.49 3.98
CA GLY A 158 8.80 -6.17 5.00
C GLY A 158 7.35 -6.32 4.52
N THR A 159 7.14 -6.67 3.26
CA THR A 159 5.83 -6.89 2.65
C THR A 159 5.86 -8.08 1.71
N ILE A 160 4.69 -8.68 1.45
CA ILE A 160 4.62 -9.79 0.49
C ILE A 160 5.02 -9.38 -0.93
N THR A 161 4.73 -8.15 -1.34
CA THR A 161 5.09 -7.63 -2.66
C THR A 161 6.61 -7.60 -2.84
N THR A 162 7.35 -7.11 -1.84
CA THR A 162 8.81 -7.09 -1.87
C THR A 162 9.43 -8.48 -1.69
N GLN A 163 8.78 -9.39 -0.95
CA GLN A 163 9.15 -10.81 -0.91
C GLN A 163 9.02 -11.45 -2.29
N LEU A 164 7.87 -11.32 -2.92
CA LEU A 164 7.64 -11.82 -4.30
C LEU A 164 8.65 -11.23 -5.28
N GLY A 165 8.99 -9.93 -5.12
CA GLY A 165 10.04 -9.28 -5.90
C GLY A 165 11.38 -9.97 -5.77
N GLY A 166 11.80 -10.33 -4.55
CA GLY A 166 13.01 -11.09 -4.29
C GLY A 166 12.98 -12.49 -4.90
N GLU A 167 11.86 -13.18 -4.77
CA GLU A 167 11.68 -14.52 -5.38
C GLU A 167 11.69 -14.47 -6.92
N LEU A 168 11.06 -13.44 -7.51
CA LEU A 168 11.12 -13.21 -8.96
C LEU A 168 12.55 -12.93 -9.42
N LEU A 169 13.33 -12.14 -8.65
CA LEU A 169 14.74 -11.87 -8.95
C LEU A 169 15.57 -13.15 -8.92
N LYS A 170 15.41 -14.00 -7.88
CA LYS A 170 16.06 -15.31 -7.78
C LYS A 170 15.79 -16.16 -9.01
N ARG A 171 14.51 -16.28 -9.38
CA ARG A 171 14.06 -17.12 -10.50
C ARG A 171 14.58 -16.60 -11.84
N ALA A 172 14.46 -15.29 -12.10
CA ALA A 172 14.90 -14.69 -13.35
C ALA A 172 16.44 -14.80 -13.54
N ALA A 173 17.20 -14.68 -12.44
CA ALA A 173 18.65 -14.79 -12.47
C ALA A 173 19.16 -16.24 -12.39
N GLY A 174 18.32 -17.22 -12.09
CA GLY A 174 18.73 -18.61 -11.84
C GLY A 174 19.70 -18.75 -10.66
N VAL A 175 19.45 -18.01 -9.56
CA VAL A 175 20.31 -18.02 -8.36
C VAL A 175 19.52 -18.48 -7.14
N ASP A 176 20.25 -18.99 -6.13
CA ASP A 176 19.67 -19.32 -4.83
C ASP A 176 20.05 -18.28 -3.79
N MET A 177 19.02 -17.69 -3.12
CA MET A 177 19.15 -16.69 -2.07
C MET A 177 18.13 -16.99 -0.97
N THR A 178 18.48 -16.71 0.29
CA THR A 178 17.63 -16.97 1.44
C THR A 178 16.78 -15.74 1.77
N TYR A 179 15.47 -15.92 1.90
CA TYR A 179 14.55 -14.88 2.35
C TYR A 179 14.52 -14.77 3.87
N VAL A 180 14.59 -13.53 4.38
CA VAL A 180 14.45 -13.19 5.81
C VAL A 180 13.25 -12.25 5.98
N PRO A 181 12.19 -12.70 6.69
CA PRO A 181 10.98 -11.89 6.88
C PRO A 181 11.14 -10.81 7.94
N TYR A 182 10.59 -9.61 7.67
CA TYR A 182 10.49 -8.51 8.61
C TYR A 182 9.06 -7.97 8.70
N LYS A 183 8.77 -7.24 9.78
CA LYS A 183 7.46 -6.58 9.99
C LYS A 183 7.48 -5.16 9.43
N GLY A 184 7.29 -5.02 8.11
CA GLY A 184 7.30 -3.72 7.42
C GLY A 184 8.70 -3.15 7.18
N SER A 185 8.78 -2.06 6.42
CA SER A 185 10.02 -1.42 6.00
C SER A 185 10.96 -1.02 7.15
N PRO A 186 10.51 -0.48 8.30
CA PRO A 186 11.43 -0.14 9.38
C PRO A 186 12.23 -1.34 9.90
N GLY A 187 11.60 -2.51 10.01
CA GLY A 187 12.28 -3.75 10.39
C GLY A 187 13.30 -4.21 9.34
N THR A 188 12.96 -4.10 8.06
CA THR A 188 13.82 -4.46 6.94
C THR A 188 15.09 -3.59 6.91
N VAL A 189 14.91 -2.26 7.10
CA VAL A 189 16.04 -1.31 7.20
C VAL A 189 16.97 -1.66 8.35
N GLN A 190 16.40 -2.00 9.52
CA GLN A 190 17.20 -2.41 10.68
C GLN A 190 17.98 -3.69 10.40
N GLY A 191 17.38 -4.67 9.73
CA GLY A 191 18.04 -5.92 9.34
C GLY A 191 19.25 -5.71 8.40
N LEU A 192 19.18 -4.73 7.50
CA LEU A 192 20.33 -4.36 6.66
C LEU A 192 21.41 -3.62 7.47
N LEU A 193 21.01 -2.73 8.37
CA LEU A 193 21.96 -1.99 9.23
C LEU A 193 22.72 -2.90 10.19
N SER A 194 22.08 -3.97 10.68
CA SER A 194 22.71 -4.97 11.57
C SER A 194 23.57 -6.01 10.83
N GLY A 195 23.45 -6.06 9.49
CA GLY A 195 24.15 -7.07 8.67
C GLY A 195 23.48 -8.45 8.67
N ASP A 196 22.23 -8.57 9.16
CA ASP A 196 21.47 -9.84 9.12
C ASP A 196 21.15 -10.26 7.69
N VAL A 197 21.06 -9.30 6.77
CA VAL A 197 20.81 -9.51 5.34
C VAL A 197 21.82 -8.76 4.49
N ASN A 198 22.12 -9.29 3.29
CA ASN A 198 23.08 -8.71 2.35
C ASN A 198 22.45 -7.59 1.51
N PHE A 199 21.16 -7.69 1.24
CA PHE A 199 20.40 -6.65 0.54
C PHE A 199 18.93 -6.70 0.95
N ILE A 200 18.22 -5.63 0.63
CA ILE A 200 16.77 -5.51 0.84
C ILE A 200 16.08 -5.02 -0.41
N LEU A 201 14.83 -5.45 -0.59
CA LEU A 201 13.87 -4.77 -1.43
C LEU A 201 13.00 -3.90 -0.51
N ASP A 202 13.10 -2.59 -0.65
CA ASP A 202 12.41 -1.66 0.23
C ASP A 202 11.98 -0.38 -0.51
N GLY A 203 11.09 0.40 0.10
CA GLY A 203 10.67 1.68 -0.42
C GLY A 203 11.69 2.79 -0.15
N VAL A 204 11.76 3.76 -1.06
CA VAL A 204 12.60 4.96 -0.87
C VAL A 204 12.26 5.71 0.42
N THR A 205 11.00 5.65 0.87
CA THR A 205 10.51 6.31 2.10
C THR A 205 11.34 5.95 3.33
N SER A 206 11.54 4.66 3.58
CA SER A 206 12.25 4.19 4.78
C SER A 206 13.76 4.14 4.58
N SER A 207 14.22 3.78 3.39
CA SER A 207 15.66 3.68 3.07
C SER A 207 16.30 5.05 2.79
N GLY A 208 15.52 6.07 2.38
CA GLY A 208 16.00 7.38 1.94
C GLY A 208 16.92 8.11 2.92
N PRO A 209 16.63 8.21 4.22
CA PRO A 209 17.53 8.81 5.21
C PRO A 209 18.91 8.12 5.25
N HIS A 210 18.96 6.80 5.11
CA HIS A 210 20.19 6.01 5.13
C HIS A 210 20.96 6.11 3.81
N ILE A 211 20.28 6.28 2.70
CA ILE A 211 20.88 6.59 1.39
C ILE A 211 21.54 7.98 1.44
N LYS A 212 20.82 9.00 1.92
CA LYS A 212 21.33 10.37 2.07
C LYS A 212 22.53 10.47 3.00
N SER A 213 22.56 9.65 4.06
CA SER A 213 23.70 9.61 4.99
C SER A 213 24.87 8.73 4.53
N GLY A 214 24.78 8.12 3.34
CA GLY A 214 25.82 7.27 2.76
C GLY A 214 25.98 5.89 3.41
N LYS A 215 25.06 5.50 4.29
CA LYS A 215 25.05 4.15 4.89
C LYS A 215 24.56 3.07 3.92
N PHE A 216 23.62 3.44 3.04
CA PHE A 216 23.05 2.54 2.06
C PHE A 216 23.44 2.95 0.63
N ARG A 217 23.63 1.93 -0.20
CA ARG A 217 23.79 2.06 -1.66
C ARG A 217 22.56 1.50 -2.35
N VAL A 218 21.99 2.29 -3.26
CA VAL A 218 20.92 1.81 -4.15
C VAL A 218 21.57 1.18 -5.37
N LEU A 219 21.19 -0.06 -5.68
CA LEU A 219 21.70 -0.78 -6.85
C LEU A 219 20.84 -0.54 -8.10
N ALA A 220 19.52 -0.56 -7.93
CA ALA A 220 18.55 -0.39 -9.01
C ALA A 220 17.15 -0.11 -8.48
N THR A 221 16.25 0.39 -9.35
CA THR A 221 14.80 0.32 -9.10
C THR A 221 14.25 -1.04 -9.55
N ALA A 222 13.35 -1.60 -8.75
CA ALA A 222 12.63 -2.83 -9.06
C ALA A 222 11.41 -2.61 -9.98
N GLY A 223 10.99 -1.35 -10.15
CA GLY A 223 9.89 -0.97 -11.02
C GLY A 223 10.34 -0.54 -12.42
N THR A 224 9.37 -0.44 -13.34
CA THR A 224 9.62 0.00 -14.72
C THR A 224 9.61 1.53 -14.89
N ARG A 225 9.06 2.25 -13.90
CA ARG A 225 9.01 3.73 -13.91
C ARG A 225 10.27 4.35 -13.34
N THR A 226 10.66 5.51 -13.87
CA THR A 226 11.70 6.36 -13.27
C THR A 226 11.19 6.92 -11.94
N ILE A 227 12.04 6.90 -10.92
CA ILE A 227 11.75 7.46 -9.60
C ILE A 227 12.07 8.95 -9.61
N THR A 228 11.08 9.81 -9.36
CA THR A 228 11.25 11.26 -9.38
C THR A 228 12.37 11.73 -8.44
N ALA A 229 12.50 11.13 -7.27
CA ALA A 229 13.56 11.45 -6.30
C ALA A 229 14.95 10.89 -6.66
N LEU A 230 15.04 9.92 -7.58
CA LEU A 230 16.28 9.20 -7.97
C LEU A 230 16.25 8.90 -9.47
N PRO A 231 16.32 9.92 -10.35
CA PRO A 231 16.05 9.76 -11.79
C PRO A 231 17.08 8.92 -12.55
N ASP A 232 18.32 8.85 -12.05
CA ASP A 232 19.45 8.20 -12.73
C ASP A 232 19.65 6.72 -12.34
N LEU A 233 18.73 6.16 -11.53
CA LEU A 233 18.85 4.76 -11.11
C LEU A 233 18.63 3.81 -12.29
N PRO A 234 19.51 2.79 -12.47
CA PRO A 234 19.25 1.72 -13.41
C PRO A 234 18.01 0.93 -12.99
N LYS A 235 17.37 0.28 -13.95
CA LYS A 235 16.22 -0.59 -13.69
C LYS A 235 16.67 -2.05 -13.70
N VAL A 236 16.09 -2.87 -12.83
CA VAL A 236 16.32 -4.32 -12.88
C VAL A 236 15.90 -4.89 -14.23
N SER A 237 14.82 -4.36 -14.83
CA SER A 237 14.30 -4.77 -16.13
C SER A 237 15.27 -4.54 -17.31
N ASP A 238 16.28 -3.66 -17.15
CA ASP A 238 17.28 -3.36 -18.19
C ASP A 238 18.42 -4.40 -18.22
N LEU A 239 18.47 -5.28 -17.21
CA LEU A 239 19.48 -6.33 -17.14
C LEU A 239 19.15 -7.51 -18.07
N PRO A 240 20.17 -8.20 -18.63
CA PRO A 240 19.94 -9.40 -19.43
C PRO A 240 19.11 -10.46 -18.68
N GLY A 241 18.05 -10.95 -19.33
CA GLY A 241 17.16 -11.96 -18.75
C GLY A 241 16.11 -11.41 -17.77
N MET A 242 16.07 -10.08 -17.52
CA MET A 242 15.15 -9.44 -16.58
C MET A 242 14.01 -8.66 -17.27
N ALA A 243 13.86 -8.81 -18.58
CA ALA A 243 12.80 -8.11 -19.33
C ALA A 243 11.41 -8.37 -18.71
N GLY A 244 10.67 -7.30 -18.45
CA GLY A 244 9.35 -7.37 -17.79
C GLY A 244 9.39 -7.49 -16.26
N PHE A 245 10.55 -7.46 -15.62
CA PHE A 245 10.64 -7.37 -14.17
C PHE A 245 10.02 -6.04 -13.70
N ASP A 246 8.95 -6.12 -12.92
CA ASP A 246 8.25 -4.95 -12.40
C ASP A 246 7.64 -5.26 -11.01
N VAL A 247 8.25 -4.66 -10.00
CA VAL A 247 7.80 -4.71 -8.61
C VAL A 247 7.56 -3.29 -8.13
N THR A 248 6.32 -2.88 -8.17
CA THR A 248 5.85 -1.56 -7.72
C THR A 248 4.72 -1.76 -6.74
N VAL A 249 4.77 -1.09 -5.61
CA VAL A 249 3.68 -1.07 -4.62
C VAL A 249 2.80 0.14 -4.88
N TRP A 250 1.52 -0.08 -5.07
CA TRP A 250 0.54 1.02 -5.09
C TRP A 250 -0.21 1.10 -3.75
N LEU A 251 -0.59 2.31 -3.41
CA LEU A 251 -1.35 2.62 -2.20
C LEU A 251 -2.67 3.26 -2.60
N GLY A 252 -3.69 3.01 -1.79
CA GLY A 252 -5.01 3.60 -1.95
C GLY A 252 -5.74 3.71 -0.64
N MET A 253 -6.89 4.36 -0.66
CA MET A 253 -7.79 4.44 0.48
C MET A 253 -9.15 3.83 0.14
N VAL A 254 -9.67 3.06 1.11
CA VAL A 254 -10.99 2.43 1.02
C VAL A 254 -11.78 2.64 2.31
N ALA A 255 -13.09 2.56 2.21
CA ALA A 255 -14.04 2.55 3.33
C ALA A 255 -14.67 1.15 3.45
N PRO A 256 -15.42 0.84 4.53
CA PRO A 256 -16.27 -0.34 4.60
C PRO A 256 -17.29 -0.37 3.46
N ALA A 257 -17.61 -1.56 2.96
CA ALA A 257 -18.70 -1.73 1.99
C ALA A 257 -20.02 -1.20 2.56
N GLY A 258 -20.86 -0.63 1.69
CA GLY A 258 -22.12 -0.01 2.11
C GLY A 258 -21.99 1.44 2.62
N THR A 259 -20.78 2.00 2.66
CA THR A 259 -20.61 3.45 2.90
C THR A 259 -21.37 4.24 1.83
N PRO A 260 -22.21 5.22 2.21
CA PRO A 260 -23.04 5.98 1.28
C PRO A 260 -22.23 6.59 0.12
N PRO A 261 -22.73 6.51 -1.13
CA PRO A 261 -22.00 6.99 -2.31
C PRO A 261 -21.62 8.47 -2.25
N ASP A 262 -22.45 9.31 -1.64
CA ASP A 262 -22.20 10.74 -1.43
C ASP A 262 -21.02 10.99 -0.47
N ILE A 263 -20.88 10.16 0.56
CA ILE A 263 -19.72 10.19 1.47
C ILE A 263 -18.44 9.73 0.73
N ILE A 264 -18.51 8.65 -0.06
CA ILE A 264 -17.39 8.20 -0.89
C ILE A 264 -16.96 9.30 -1.87
N ALA A 265 -17.92 9.95 -2.54
CA ALA A 265 -17.63 11.04 -3.46
C ALA A 265 -16.97 12.23 -2.75
N LYS A 266 -17.43 12.60 -1.55
CA LYS A 266 -16.86 13.68 -0.74
C LYS A 266 -15.44 13.36 -0.29
N LEU A 267 -15.20 12.13 0.18
CA LEU A 267 -13.86 11.64 0.53
C LEU A 267 -12.92 11.63 -0.68
N ASN A 268 -13.38 11.10 -1.83
CA ASN A 268 -12.61 11.12 -3.08
C ASN A 268 -12.21 12.54 -3.47
N THR A 269 -13.19 13.45 -3.55
CA THR A 269 -12.96 14.85 -3.94
C THR A 269 -11.91 15.51 -3.05
N GLU A 270 -12.01 15.35 -1.73
CA GLU A 270 -11.08 15.97 -0.79
C GLU A 270 -9.68 15.35 -0.87
N ILE A 271 -9.57 14.04 -0.90
CA ILE A 271 -8.26 13.36 -0.99
C ILE A 271 -7.57 13.71 -2.31
N VAL A 272 -8.29 13.70 -3.44
CA VAL A 272 -7.75 14.11 -4.75
C VAL A 272 -7.28 15.56 -4.72
N ARG A 273 -8.06 16.47 -4.13
CA ARG A 273 -7.68 17.87 -3.95
C ARG A 273 -6.37 17.99 -3.14
N ILE A 274 -6.26 17.25 -2.04
CA ILE A 274 -5.07 17.22 -1.17
C ILE A 274 -3.84 16.73 -1.94
N LEU A 275 -3.97 15.63 -2.68
CA LEU A 275 -2.88 15.06 -3.49
C LEU A 275 -2.45 16.00 -4.64
N GLY A 276 -3.33 16.92 -5.05
CA GLY A 276 -3.05 17.98 -6.03
C GLY A 276 -2.26 19.16 -5.48
N LEU A 277 -2.20 19.36 -4.14
CA LEU A 277 -1.53 20.52 -3.52
C LEU A 277 -0.01 20.47 -3.73
N PRO A 278 0.63 21.62 -4.10
CA PRO A 278 2.07 21.65 -4.34
C PRO A 278 2.92 21.18 -3.16
N ASP A 279 2.60 21.65 -1.93
CA ASP A 279 3.30 21.28 -0.71
C ASP A 279 3.14 19.79 -0.34
N VAL A 280 2.00 19.18 -0.68
CA VAL A 280 1.77 17.74 -0.49
C VAL A 280 2.56 16.93 -1.52
N LYS A 281 2.53 17.34 -2.81
CA LYS A 281 3.33 16.69 -3.87
C LYS A 281 4.81 16.71 -3.53
N GLU A 282 5.34 17.85 -3.11
CA GLU A 282 6.74 17.99 -2.70
C GLU A 282 7.09 17.03 -1.56
N LYS A 283 6.25 16.96 -0.50
CA LYS A 283 6.45 16.05 0.62
C LYS A 283 6.35 14.58 0.23
N PHE A 284 5.42 14.23 -0.68
CA PHE A 284 5.30 12.87 -1.22
C PHE A 284 6.58 12.48 -1.98
N VAL A 285 7.03 13.31 -2.92
CA VAL A 285 8.26 13.06 -3.69
C VAL A 285 9.48 12.98 -2.77
N ALA A 286 9.60 13.88 -1.79
CA ALA A 286 10.68 13.85 -0.80
C ALA A 286 10.67 12.56 0.05
N ALA A 287 9.48 11.97 0.25
CA ALA A 287 9.29 10.68 0.90
C ALA A 287 9.43 9.49 -0.06
N GLY A 288 9.78 9.69 -1.34
CA GLY A 288 9.91 8.63 -2.34
C GLY A 288 8.58 8.04 -2.78
N LEU A 289 7.50 8.82 -2.71
CA LEU A 289 6.16 8.48 -3.15
C LEU A 289 5.79 9.36 -4.34
N ASP A 290 5.29 8.76 -5.41
CA ASP A 290 4.69 9.51 -6.50
C ASP A 290 3.17 9.57 -6.28
N PRO A 291 2.57 10.77 -6.05
CA PRO A 291 1.14 10.88 -5.84
C PRO A 291 0.39 10.50 -7.12
N ILE A 292 -0.57 9.60 -6.98
CA ILE A 292 -1.53 9.21 -8.01
C ILE A 292 -2.93 9.29 -7.42
N PHE A 293 -3.92 9.47 -8.27
CA PHE A 293 -5.32 9.47 -7.84
C PHE A 293 -6.23 8.94 -8.95
N SER A 294 -7.41 8.52 -8.57
CA SER A 294 -8.39 7.92 -9.46
C SER A 294 -9.81 8.22 -8.99
N THR A 295 -10.79 7.99 -9.85
CA THR A 295 -12.17 7.88 -9.40
C THR A 295 -12.37 6.57 -8.61
N PRO A 296 -13.42 6.45 -7.78
CA PRO A 296 -13.76 5.20 -7.11
C PRO A 296 -13.98 4.04 -8.09
N ALA A 297 -14.60 4.31 -9.24
CA ALA A 297 -14.85 3.32 -10.29
C ALA A 297 -13.55 2.83 -10.93
N ASP A 298 -12.64 3.74 -11.30
CA ASP A 298 -11.34 3.38 -11.87
C ASP A 298 -10.49 2.59 -10.87
N PHE A 299 -10.52 2.96 -9.57
CA PHE A 299 -9.82 2.21 -8.54
C PHE A 299 -10.39 0.80 -8.37
N SER A 300 -11.70 0.64 -8.39
CA SER A 300 -12.33 -0.69 -8.37
C SER A 300 -11.92 -1.53 -9.57
N ALA A 301 -11.89 -0.97 -10.78
CA ALA A 301 -11.44 -1.65 -11.99
C ALA A 301 -9.97 -2.03 -11.92
N TYR A 302 -9.12 -1.14 -11.36
CA TYR A 302 -7.70 -1.39 -11.15
C TYR A 302 -7.44 -2.55 -10.18
N ILE A 303 -8.16 -2.61 -9.06
CA ILE A 303 -8.07 -3.71 -8.09
C ILE A 303 -8.39 -5.05 -8.78
N ARG A 304 -9.44 -5.14 -9.59
CA ARG A 304 -9.81 -6.37 -10.33
C ARG A 304 -8.72 -6.81 -11.30
N LYS A 305 -8.19 -5.87 -12.10
CA LYS A 305 -7.10 -6.12 -13.05
C LYS A 305 -5.85 -6.64 -12.36
N GLU A 306 -5.46 -6.01 -11.26
CA GLU A 306 -4.29 -6.42 -10.50
C GLU A 306 -4.51 -7.76 -9.78
N SER A 307 -5.74 -8.08 -9.35
CA SER A 307 -6.07 -9.38 -8.77
C SER A 307 -5.87 -10.52 -9.77
N GLU A 308 -6.24 -10.32 -11.03
CA GLU A 308 -6.00 -11.30 -12.11
C GLU A 308 -4.49 -11.47 -12.37
N ARG A 309 -3.76 -10.37 -12.47
CA ARG A 309 -2.31 -10.36 -12.70
C ARG A 309 -1.56 -11.11 -11.60
N TRP A 310 -1.75 -10.67 -10.34
CA TRP A 310 -1.04 -11.24 -9.20
C TRP A 310 -1.50 -12.67 -8.86
N GLY A 311 -2.77 -12.99 -9.10
CA GLY A 311 -3.27 -14.36 -8.96
C GLY A 311 -2.51 -15.35 -9.85
N LYS A 312 -2.16 -14.97 -11.09
CA LYS A 312 -1.30 -15.77 -11.97
C LYS A 312 0.12 -15.92 -11.41
N VAL A 313 0.75 -14.79 -11.03
CA VAL A 313 2.13 -14.79 -10.48
C VAL A 313 2.21 -15.67 -9.23
N ILE A 314 1.30 -15.51 -8.27
CA ILE A 314 1.27 -16.29 -7.04
C ILE A 314 1.07 -17.78 -7.31
N LYS A 315 0.18 -18.12 -8.24
CA LYS A 315 -0.01 -19.52 -8.65
C LYS A 315 1.25 -20.13 -9.25
N GLU A 316 1.96 -19.37 -10.10
CA GLU A 316 3.19 -19.83 -10.75
C GLU A 316 4.36 -19.96 -9.78
N THR A 317 4.45 -19.10 -8.76
CA THR A 317 5.51 -19.18 -7.72
C THR A 317 5.22 -20.27 -6.70
N GLY A 318 3.97 -20.71 -6.55
CA GLY A 318 3.56 -21.70 -5.55
C GLY A 318 3.59 -21.19 -4.12
N ILE A 319 3.79 -19.89 -3.89
CA ILE A 319 3.88 -19.30 -2.55
C ILE A 319 2.50 -19.34 -1.87
N ARG A 320 2.47 -19.81 -0.63
CA ARG A 320 1.32 -19.83 0.30
C ARG A 320 1.78 -19.30 1.65
N LEU A 321 0.86 -18.71 2.42
CA LEU A 321 1.12 -18.11 3.74
C LEU A 321 0.21 -18.70 4.84
N ASP A 322 -0.39 -19.87 4.57
CA ASP A 322 -1.18 -20.63 5.57
C ASP A 322 -0.29 -21.20 6.67
#